data_3aecceed5fcdfca70b662f9ed7e4038d
#
_entry.id   3aecceed5fcdfca70b662f9ed7e4038d
#
_cell.length_a   1.000
_cell.length_b   1.000
_cell.length_c   1.000
_cell.angle_alpha   90.00
_cell.angle_beta   90.00
_cell.angle_gamma   90.00
#
_symmetry.space_group_name_H-M   'P 1'
#
loop_
_entity.id
_entity.type
_entity.pdbx_description
1 polymer ?
#
loop_
_entity_poly.entity_id
_entity_poly.type
_entity_poly.pdbx_seq_one_letter_code
_entity_poly.pdbx_strand_id
1 'polypeptide(L)'
;AQYGGHTVPFNGEINSIGDLSRKPDFILIGDSFARHYTLDLIDRGLHVVTVFRDGCYSFANYVNVRPEGVVDQQCALRYQVAKVALERYPDLPVVVAQDWPRYHARLLRRSDHQNVELSKFAAALRQDLISLSQDFAPHKVYVIGTPRQTVFDIGSTCMYLHALDNPLSQLLGKYFTCKRTMELRDIELNQVIEHVVEELPEPNPHEWLDGRSRVADVKYIDPNEAICVNGHCEILVGAYVPVFQDGLHYSWGGSVKVVSYILSQIGVEQGRVRTEFEDEGISPQDKANPLYAPSAHPLLRVE
;
A
#
# COMPACT_ATOMS: atom_id res chain seq x y z
N ALA A 1 -3.88 -2.91 16.95
CA ALA A 1 -4.55 -2.86 15.63
C ALA A 1 -4.12 -4.05 14.78
N GLN A 2 -5.00 -4.54 13.91
CA GLN A 2 -4.66 -5.64 13.03
C GLN A 2 -4.03 -5.10 11.74
N TYR A 3 -2.92 -5.68 11.32
CA TYR A 3 -2.29 -5.37 10.04
C TYR A 3 -3.18 -5.79 8.87
N GLY A 4 -3.38 -4.88 7.90
CA GLY A 4 -4.29 -5.11 6.78
C GLY A 4 -3.87 -6.22 5.79
N GLY A 5 -2.67 -6.80 5.93
CA GLY A 5 -2.13 -7.83 5.03
C GLY A 5 -1.75 -9.16 5.68
N HIS A 6 -2.27 -9.47 6.85
CA HIS A 6 -1.77 -10.55 7.73
C HIS A 6 -1.78 -11.96 7.10
N THR A 7 -2.74 -12.29 6.25
CA THR A 7 -2.95 -13.67 5.74
C THR A 7 -2.58 -13.87 4.27
N VAL A 8 -2.09 -12.83 3.60
CA VAL A 8 -1.83 -12.87 2.16
C VAL A 8 -0.39 -13.29 1.87
N PRO A 9 -0.16 -14.21 0.91
CA PRO A 9 1.18 -14.62 0.51
C PRO A 9 2.04 -13.45 0.02
N PHE A 10 3.33 -13.48 0.36
CA PHE A 10 4.33 -12.46 -0.02
C PHE A 10 5.66 -13.08 -0.49
N ASN A 11 5.54 -14.20 -1.19
CA ASN A 11 6.66 -15.02 -1.68
C ASN A 11 7.28 -14.52 -2.99
N GLY A 12 6.76 -13.44 -3.58
CA GLY A 12 7.21 -12.91 -4.87
C GLY A 12 6.59 -13.60 -6.09
N GLU A 13 5.64 -14.51 -5.89
CA GLU A 13 4.92 -15.22 -6.95
C GLU A 13 3.60 -14.52 -7.29
N ILE A 14 2.97 -14.94 -8.40
CA ILE A 14 1.62 -14.49 -8.77
C ILE A 14 0.63 -15.24 -7.88
N ASN A 15 -0.14 -14.49 -7.13
CA ASN A 15 -1.23 -15.01 -6.30
C ASN A 15 -2.55 -14.31 -6.67
N SER A 16 -3.66 -14.84 -6.20
CA SER A 16 -4.98 -14.21 -6.28
C SER A 16 -5.62 -14.17 -4.91
N ILE A 17 -6.33 -13.08 -4.60
CA ILE A 17 -7.01 -12.88 -3.33
C ILE A 17 -8.45 -12.41 -3.57
N GLY A 18 -9.31 -12.60 -2.57
CA GLY A 18 -10.69 -12.15 -2.58
C GLY A 18 -11.65 -13.14 -3.25
N ASP A 19 -12.63 -12.66 -3.99
CA ASP A 19 -13.65 -13.50 -4.64
C ASP A 19 -13.15 -14.08 -5.96
N LEU A 20 -12.57 -15.27 -5.90
CA LEU A 20 -12.00 -15.98 -7.05
C LEU A 20 -13.07 -16.50 -8.04
N SER A 21 -14.36 -16.39 -7.72
CA SER A 21 -15.45 -16.79 -8.62
C SER A 21 -15.71 -15.77 -9.74
N ARG A 22 -15.16 -14.57 -9.62
CA ARG A 22 -15.30 -13.48 -10.59
C ARG A 22 -13.98 -13.21 -11.32
N LYS A 23 -14.05 -12.46 -12.42
CA LYS A 23 -12.83 -11.99 -13.10
C LYS A 23 -12.04 -11.04 -12.19
N PRO A 24 -10.70 -11.03 -12.30
CA PRO A 24 -9.88 -10.08 -11.56
C PRO A 24 -10.23 -8.64 -11.91
N ASP A 25 -10.20 -7.77 -10.90
CA ASP A 25 -10.48 -6.34 -11.02
C ASP A 25 -9.23 -5.54 -11.37
N PHE A 26 -8.07 -5.89 -10.79
CA PHE A 26 -6.79 -5.25 -11.06
C PHE A 26 -5.61 -6.11 -10.57
N ILE A 27 -4.39 -5.68 -10.92
CA ILE A 27 -3.14 -6.29 -10.45
C ILE A 27 -2.52 -5.36 -9.39
N LEU A 28 -2.14 -5.91 -8.23
CA LEU A 28 -1.48 -5.16 -7.15
C LEU A 28 -0.06 -5.70 -6.93
N ILE A 29 0.93 -4.84 -7.13
CA ILE A 29 2.35 -5.17 -7.06
C ILE A 29 3.01 -4.36 -5.93
N GLY A 30 3.87 -4.99 -5.13
CA GLY A 30 4.64 -4.23 -4.15
C GLY A 30 5.22 -5.02 -3.00
N ASP A 31 5.46 -4.32 -1.90
CA ASP A 31 5.94 -4.88 -0.65
C ASP A 31 4.84 -4.89 0.43
N SER A 32 5.21 -4.82 1.70
CA SER A 32 4.25 -4.75 2.81
C SER A 32 3.31 -3.55 2.73
N PHE A 33 3.70 -2.48 2.01
CA PHE A 33 2.86 -1.29 1.80
C PHE A 33 1.80 -1.48 0.71
N ALA A 34 1.97 -2.41 -0.21
CA ALA A 34 0.89 -2.87 -1.07
C ALA A 34 0.00 -3.87 -0.33
N ARG A 35 0.61 -4.75 0.45
CA ARG A 35 -0.07 -5.81 1.15
C ARG A 35 -1.02 -5.31 2.25
N HIS A 36 -0.77 -4.15 2.87
CA HIS A 36 -1.63 -3.62 3.93
C HIS A 36 -3.05 -3.21 3.46
N TYR A 37 -3.31 -3.15 2.16
CA TYR A 37 -4.65 -2.90 1.61
C TYR A 37 -5.50 -4.17 1.49
N THR A 38 -4.89 -5.35 1.53
CA THR A 38 -5.50 -6.58 1.03
C THR A 38 -6.66 -7.09 1.85
N LEU A 39 -6.67 -6.90 3.17
CA LEU A 39 -7.77 -7.38 4.00
C LEU A 39 -9.08 -6.65 3.66
N ASP A 40 -9.03 -5.34 3.46
CA ASP A 40 -10.20 -4.58 3.05
C ASP A 40 -10.64 -4.92 1.61
N LEU A 41 -9.69 -5.14 0.70
CA LEU A 41 -10.00 -5.58 -0.67
C LEU A 41 -10.75 -6.93 -0.67
N ILE A 42 -10.32 -7.87 0.17
CA ILE A 42 -10.99 -9.17 0.37
C ILE A 42 -12.38 -8.98 0.95
N ASP A 43 -12.53 -8.18 1.99
CA ASP A 43 -13.82 -7.93 2.65
C ASP A 43 -14.83 -7.26 1.71
N ARG A 44 -14.38 -6.46 0.75
CA ARG A 44 -15.22 -5.89 -0.32
C ARG A 44 -15.66 -6.91 -1.36
N GLY A 45 -15.10 -8.12 -1.36
CA GLY A 45 -15.37 -9.14 -2.37
C GLY A 45 -14.73 -8.83 -3.72
N LEU A 46 -13.64 -8.06 -3.75
CA LEU A 46 -12.87 -7.83 -4.97
C LEU A 46 -11.99 -9.05 -5.26
N HIS A 47 -11.74 -9.31 -6.55
CA HIS A 47 -10.73 -10.28 -6.98
C HIS A 47 -9.47 -9.55 -7.43
N VAL A 48 -8.37 -9.70 -6.73
CA VAL A 48 -7.13 -8.99 -7.01
C VAL A 48 -6.00 -9.99 -7.27
N VAL A 49 -5.31 -9.81 -8.40
CA VAL A 49 -4.06 -10.52 -8.71
C VAL A 49 -2.92 -9.80 -7.99
N THR A 50 -2.08 -10.53 -7.27
CA THR A 50 -1.04 -9.92 -6.43
C THR A 50 0.35 -10.47 -6.75
N VAL A 51 1.37 -9.58 -6.67
CA VAL A 51 2.80 -9.95 -6.73
C VAL A 51 3.52 -9.23 -5.60
N PHE A 52 3.59 -9.88 -4.43
CA PHE A 52 4.14 -9.27 -3.22
C PHE A 52 5.45 -9.91 -2.78
N ARG A 53 6.38 -9.06 -2.34
CA ARG A 53 7.56 -9.46 -1.57
C ARG A 53 7.89 -8.38 -0.56
N ASP A 54 7.67 -8.67 0.72
CA ASP A 54 7.92 -7.72 1.79
C ASP A 54 9.40 -7.29 1.84
N GLY A 55 9.62 -5.99 2.08
CA GLY A 55 10.96 -5.42 2.15
C GLY A 55 11.73 -5.50 0.82
N CYS A 56 11.02 -5.49 -0.31
CA CYS A 56 11.61 -5.68 -1.63
C CYS A 56 11.38 -4.46 -2.54
N TYR A 57 12.46 -3.83 -2.98
CA TYR A 57 12.49 -2.99 -4.16
C TYR A 57 13.02 -3.80 -5.33
N SER A 58 12.26 -3.94 -6.39
CA SER A 58 12.67 -4.69 -7.58
C SER A 58 11.98 -4.11 -8.81
N PHE A 59 12.77 -3.45 -9.65
CA PHE A 59 12.35 -2.89 -10.92
C PHE A 59 13.35 -3.27 -12.02
N ALA A 60 13.22 -2.67 -13.20
CA ALA A 60 14.02 -3.00 -14.36
C ALA A 60 15.52 -2.80 -14.13
N ASN A 61 15.89 -1.66 -13.52
CA ASN A 61 17.28 -1.22 -13.43
C ASN A 61 17.89 -1.45 -12.05
N TYR A 62 17.07 -1.47 -11.00
CA TYR A 62 17.57 -1.52 -9.62
C TYR A 62 16.84 -2.57 -8.79
N VAL A 63 17.55 -3.06 -7.78
CA VAL A 63 17.05 -3.99 -6.76
C VAL A 63 17.62 -3.58 -5.41
N ASN A 64 16.87 -3.78 -4.33
CA ASN A 64 17.44 -3.51 -3.00
C ASN A 64 18.36 -4.63 -2.52
N VAL A 65 19.34 -4.21 -1.73
CA VAL A 65 20.28 -5.09 -1.03
C VAL A 65 19.87 -5.18 0.44
N ARG A 66 19.94 -6.36 1.02
CA ARG A 66 19.79 -6.55 2.47
C ARG A 66 20.93 -5.88 3.22
N PRO A 67 20.77 -5.60 4.53
CA PRO A 67 21.85 -5.01 5.33
C PRO A 67 23.19 -5.76 5.26
N GLU A 68 23.13 -7.07 5.02
CA GLU A 68 24.30 -7.95 4.91
C GLU A 68 25.00 -7.86 3.53
N GLY A 69 24.54 -6.98 2.64
CA GLY A 69 25.09 -6.79 1.30
C GLY A 69 24.64 -7.87 0.28
N VAL A 70 23.66 -8.69 0.61
CA VAL A 70 23.16 -9.78 -0.24
C VAL A 70 21.86 -9.40 -0.91
N VAL A 71 21.73 -9.71 -2.21
CA VAL A 71 20.48 -9.58 -2.95
C VAL A 71 19.59 -10.79 -2.65
N ASP A 72 18.35 -10.54 -2.20
CA ASP A 72 17.34 -11.57 -2.09
C ASP A 72 16.91 -12.02 -3.51
N GLN A 73 17.15 -13.30 -3.86
CA GLN A 73 16.86 -13.81 -5.19
C GLN A 73 15.37 -13.73 -5.55
N GLN A 74 14.48 -14.00 -4.60
CA GLN A 74 13.03 -13.88 -4.83
C GLN A 74 12.62 -12.41 -5.04
N CYS A 75 13.25 -11.47 -4.31
CA CYS A 75 13.08 -10.07 -4.57
C CYS A 75 13.58 -9.68 -5.96
N ALA A 76 14.78 -10.15 -6.35
CA ALA A 76 15.34 -9.82 -7.65
C ALA A 76 14.45 -10.27 -8.82
N LEU A 77 13.72 -11.36 -8.66
CA LEU A 77 12.83 -11.92 -9.68
C LEU A 77 11.43 -11.26 -9.69
N ARG A 78 11.02 -10.54 -8.63
CA ARG A 78 9.66 -10.00 -8.51
C ARG A 78 9.22 -9.18 -9.72
N TYR A 79 10.11 -8.37 -10.28
CA TYR A 79 9.78 -7.54 -11.45
C TYR A 79 9.47 -8.39 -12.70
N GLN A 80 10.21 -9.46 -12.92
CA GLN A 80 9.95 -10.39 -14.02
C GLN A 80 8.64 -11.15 -13.81
N VAL A 81 8.37 -11.57 -12.58
CA VAL A 81 7.09 -12.20 -12.21
C VAL A 81 5.92 -11.23 -12.43
N ALA A 82 6.10 -9.94 -12.12
CA ALA A 82 5.10 -8.93 -12.42
C ALA A 82 4.83 -8.83 -13.93
N LYS A 83 5.86 -8.81 -14.78
CA LYS A 83 5.68 -8.82 -16.25
C LYS A 83 4.89 -10.04 -16.73
N VAL A 84 5.16 -11.23 -16.18
CA VAL A 84 4.35 -12.43 -16.50
C VAL A 84 2.90 -12.28 -16.07
N ALA A 85 2.62 -11.60 -14.95
CA ALA A 85 1.24 -11.31 -14.55
C ALA A 85 0.55 -10.35 -15.55
N LEU A 86 1.24 -9.33 -16.05
CA LEU A 86 0.73 -8.42 -17.07
C LEU A 86 0.38 -9.15 -18.37
N GLU A 87 1.27 -10.01 -18.84
CA GLU A 87 1.03 -10.81 -20.04
C GLU A 87 -0.21 -11.73 -19.90
N ARG A 88 -0.41 -12.26 -18.69
CA ARG A 88 -1.56 -13.12 -18.38
C ARG A 88 -2.88 -12.35 -18.30
N TYR A 89 -2.83 -11.08 -17.91
CA TYR A 89 -4.00 -10.23 -17.67
C TYR A 89 -3.87 -8.87 -18.38
N PRO A 90 -3.87 -8.83 -19.72
CA PRO A 90 -3.49 -7.67 -20.53
C PRO A 90 -4.42 -6.46 -20.39
N ASP A 91 -5.66 -6.67 -19.92
CA ASP A 91 -6.68 -5.62 -19.87
C ASP A 91 -6.87 -5.03 -18.45
N LEU A 92 -6.13 -5.54 -17.46
CA LEU A 92 -6.30 -5.09 -16.09
C LEU A 92 -5.47 -3.83 -15.79
N PRO A 93 -6.00 -2.88 -15.01
CA PRO A 93 -5.19 -1.83 -14.44
C PRO A 93 -4.18 -2.40 -13.43
N VAL A 94 -3.07 -1.71 -13.28
CA VAL A 94 -1.96 -2.12 -12.40
C VAL A 94 -1.76 -1.08 -11.31
N VAL A 95 -1.70 -1.52 -10.07
CA VAL A 95 -1.42 -0.69 -8.91
C VAL A 95 -0.05 -1.10 -8.35
N VAL A 96 0.85 -0.13 -8.19
CA VAL A 96 2.19 -0.34 -7.63
C VAL A 96 2.30 0.47 -6.34
N ALA A 97 2.49 -0.21 -5.21
CA ALA A 97 2.61 0.44 -3.91
C ALA A 97 3.76 -0.16 -3.11
N GLN A 98 4.57 0.68 -2.51
CA GLN A 98 5.66 0.22 -1.63
C GLN A 98 6.17 1.34 -0.72
N ASP A 99 7.00 0.97 0.24
CA ASP A 99 7.70 1.90 1.14
C ASP A 99 8.87 2.55 0.40
N TRP A 100 8.58 3.52 -0.48
CA TRP A 100 9.60 4.15 -1.32
C TRP A 100 10.79 4.71 -0.53
N PRO A 101 10.62 5.41 0.62
CA PRO A 101 11.73 5.96 1.38
C PRO A 101 12.68 4.91 1.96
N ARG A 102 12.19 3.70 2.25
CA ARG A 102 12.98 2.63 2.88
C ARG A 102 14.19 2.23 2.07
N TYR A 103 14.12 2.37 0.75
CA TYR A 103 15.12 1.84 -0.17
C TYR A 103 16.20 2.84 -0.60
N HIS A 104 16.06 4.10 -0.20
CA HIS A 104 16.94 5.19 -0.66
C HIS A 104 18.44 4.97 -0.43
N ALA A 105 18.83 4.18 0.59
CA ALA A 105 20.24 3.88 0.89
C ALA A 105 20.66 2.43 0.57
N ARG A 106 19.82 1.69 -0.17
CA ARG A 106 19.99 0.24 -0.33
C ARG A 106 19.72 -0.27 -1.74
N LEU A 107 19.92 0.57 -2.74
CA LEU A 107 19.74 0.15 -4.13
C LEU A 107 21.05 -0.32 -4.74
N LEU A 108 20.97 -1.42 -5.46
CA LEU A 108 22.01 -1.96 -6.32
C LEU A 108 21.56 -1.84 -7.77
N ARG A 109 22.41 -1.30 -8.64
CA ARG A 109 22.17 -1.29 -10.07
C ARG A 109 22.39 -2.70 -10.64
N ARG A 110 21.43 -3.18 -11.42
CA ARG A 110 21.48 -4.56 -11.96
C ARG A 110 22.59 -4.79 -12.98
N SER A 111 22.95 -3.75 -13.77
CA SER A 111 23.90 -3.88 -14.89
C SER A 111 25.35 -4.07 -14.44
N ASP A 112 25.76 -3.46 -13.34
CA ASP A 112 27.16 -3.43 -12.89
C ASP A 112 27.34 -3.77 -11.41
N HIS A 113 26.25 -4.07 -10.71
CA HIS A 113 26.21 -4.41 -9.29
C HIS A 113 26.79 -3.29 -8.38
N GLN A 114 26.71 -2.03 -8.81
CA GLN A 114 27.14 -0.90 -7.99
C GLN A 114 26.01 -0.37 -7.12
N ASN A 115 26.35 -0.02 -5.87
CA ASN A 115 25.43 0.63 -4.97
C ASN A 115 25.09 2.03 -5.46
N VAL A 116 23.83 2.41 -5.33
CA VAL A 116 23.35 3.76 -5.63
C VAL A 116 23.62 4.66 -4.43
N GLU A 117 24.33 5.76 -4.65
CA GLU A 117 24.51 6.78 -3.64
C GLU A 117 23.16 7.43 -3.29
N LEU A 118 23.00 7.82 -2.03
CA LEU A 118 21.79 8.46 -1.53
C LEU A 118 21.35 9.66 -2.38
N SER A 119 22.30 10.52 -2.77
CA SER A 119 22.08 11.69 -3.60
C SER A 119 21.57 11.37 -5.01
N LYS A 120 21.73 10.13 -5.46
CA LYS A 120 21.31 9.66 -6.80
C LYS A 120 20.01 8.83 -6.78
N PHE A 121 19.38 8.69 -5.61
CA PHE A 121 18.18 7.86 -5.47
C PHE A 121 17.02 8.36 -6.35
N ALA A 122 16.74 9.66 -6.36
CA ALA A 122 15.70 10.24 -7.21
C ALA A 122 15.91 9.94 -8.71
N ALA A 123 17.18 10.04 -9.16
CA ALA A 123 17.52 9.71 -10.55
C ALA A 123 17.37 8.22 -10.86
N ALA A 124 17.71 7.34 -9.90
CA ALA A 124 17.51 5.90 -10.03
C ALA A 124 16.01 5.55 -10.09
N LEU A 125 15.21 6.15 -9.22
CA LEU A 125 13.76 5.99 -9.21
C LEU A 125 13.13 6.47 -10.53
N ARG A 126 13.54 7.65 -11.04
CA ARG A 126 13.10 8.15 -12.35
C ARG A 126 13.40 7.15 -13.46
N GLN A 127 14.61 6.58 -13.48
CA GLN A 127 14.99 5.59 -14.48
C GLN A 127 14.11 4.33 -14.41
N ASP A 128 13.80 3.87 -13.21
CA ASP A 128 12.92 2.70 -13.03
C ASP A 128 11.47 2.99 -13.41
N LEU A 129 10.95 4.19 -13.12
CA LEU A 129 9.59 4.59 -13.52
C LEU A 129 9.46 4.76 -15.05
N ILE A 130 10.50 5.28 -15.72
CA ILE A 130 10.55 5.32 -17.20
C ILE A 130 10.52 3.89 -17.77
N SER A 131 11.36 3.00 -17.25
CA SER A 131 11.37 1.60 -17.70
C SER A 131 10.05 0.88 -17.40
N LEU A 132 9.43 1.17 -16.24
CA LEU A 132 8.13 0.65 -15.88
C LEU A 132 7.05 1.10 -16.88
N SER A 133 7.04 2.38 -17.29
CA SER A 133 6.07 2.89 -18.27
C SER A 133 6.20 2.18 -19.63
N GLN A 134 7.42 1.80 -20.02
CA GLN A 134 7.69 1.04 -21.26
C GLN A 134 7.32 -0.43 -21.12
N ASP A 135 7.78 -1.07 -20.05
CA ASP A 135 7.61 -2.52 -19.81
C ASP A 135 6.16 -2.90 -19.48
N PHE A 136 5.37 -1.97 -18.93
CA PHE A 136 3.98 -2.20 -18.51
C PHE A 136 2.96 -1.71 -19.56
N ALA A 137 3.42 -1.23 -20.71
CA ALA A 137 2.51 -0.91 -21.82
C ALA A 137 1.74 -2.16 -22.29
N PRO A 138 0.47 -2.05 -22.64
CA PRO A 138 -0.38 -0.86 -22.73
C PRO A 138 -1.25 -0.59 -21.49
N HIS A 139 -0.88 -1.12 -20.34
CA HIS A 139 -1.70 -1.03 -19.12
C HIS A 139 -1.85 0.42 -18.62
N LYS A 140 -2.94 0.66 -17.88
CA LYS A 140 -3.04 1.80 -16.97
C LYS A 140 -2.31 1.45 -15.68
N VAL A 141 -1.34 2.25 -15.29
CA VAL A 141 -0.51 2.00 -14.11
C VAL A 141 -0.73 3.12 -13.09
N TYR A 142 -0.97 2.75 -11.85
CA TYR A 142 -1.15 3.67 -10.74
C TYR A 142 -0.05 3.46 -9.72
N VAL A 143 0.79 4.47 -9.54
CA VAL A 143 1.88 4.47 -8.55
C VAL A 143 1.38 5.13 -7.29
N ILE A 144 1.30 4.35 -6.21
CA ILE A 144 0.82 4.84 -4.91
C ILE A 144 2.00 5.38 -4.11
N GLY A 145 1.85 6.58 -3.58
CA GLY A 145 2.82 7.18 -2.66
C GLY A 145 2.92 6.46 -1.33
N THR A 146 3.90 6.85 -0.52
CA THR A 146 4.06 6.32 0.83
C THR A 146 3.11 7.03 1.80
N PRO A 147 2.43 6.31 2.69
CA PRO A 147 1.67 6.91 3.78
C PRO A 147 2.54 7.83 4.64
N ARG A 148 1.99 8.96 5.11
CA ARG A 148 2.62 9.74 6.18
C ARG A 148 2.75 8.87 7.42
N GLN A 149 3.85 9.04 8.13
CA GLN A 149 4.21 8.17 9.23
C GLN A 149 4.04 8.88 10.56
N THR A 150 3.66 8.15 11.58
CA THR A 150 3.72 8.62 12.97
C THR A 150 5.06 8.21 13.60
N VAL A 151 5.60 9.06 14.48
CA VAL A 151 6.89 8.77 15.18
C VAL A 151 6.78 7.54 16.08
N PHE A 152 5.57 7.27 16.57
CA PHE A 152 5.23 6.12 17.42
C PHE A 152 3.91 5.53 16.98
N ASP A 153 3.61 4.33 17.45
CA ASP A 153 2.26 3.76 17.36
C ASP A 153 1.28 4.50 18.30
N ILE A 154 1.05 5.79 17.96
CA ILE A 154 0.18 6.70 18.73
C ILE A 154 -1.25 6.17 18.71
N GLY A 155 -1.71 5.64 17.58
CA GLY A 155 -3.07 5.14 17.43
C GLY A 155 -3.35 4.00 18.39
N SER A 156 -2.49 2.99 18.47
CA SER A 156 -2.63 1.88 19.43
C SER A 156 -2.47 2.35 20.86
N THR A 157 -1.55 3.28 21.14
CA THR A 157 -1.40 3.88 22.48
C THR A 157 -2.69 4.58 22.91
N CYS A 158 -3.30 5.38 22.04
CA CYS A 158 -4.55 6.06 22.33
C CYS A 158 -5.71 5.08 22.52
N MET A 159 -5.79 4.03 21.71
CA MET A 159 -6.77 2.96 21.89
C MET A 159 -6.65 2.29 23.27
N TYR A 160 -5.44 1.94 23.69
CA TYR A 160 -5.22 1.34 25.02
C TYR A 160 -5.58 2.28 26.16
N LEU A 161 -5.21 3.56 26.05
CA LEU A 161 -5.54 4.56 27.09
C LEU A 161 -7.06 4.75 27.22
N HIS A 162 -7.80 4.71 26.11
CA HIS A 162 -9.27 4.74 26.14
C HIS A 162 -9.89 3.44 26.68
N ALA A 163 -9.30 2.29 26.35
CA ALA A 163 -9.82 0.99 26.79
C ALA A 163 -9.66 0.76 28.30
N LEU A 164 -8.69 1.40 28.94
CA LEU A 164 -8.39 1.18 30.37
C LEU A 164 -9.34 1.91 31.34
N ASP A 165 -10.17 2.84 30.90
CA ASP A 165 -11.19 3.62 31.64
C ASP A 165 -10.95 3.76 33.17
N ASN A 166 -9.75 4.17 33.55
CA ASN A 166 -9.36 4.39 34.94
C ASN A 166 -8.70 5.77 35.12
N PRO A 167 -8.65 6.33 36.36
CA PRO A 167 -8.10 7.67 36.60
C PRO A 167 -6.65 7.86 36.10
N LEU A 168 -5.85 6.80 36.11
CA LEU A 168 -4.47 6.86 35.64
C LEU A 168 -4.41 6.99 34.11
N SER A 169 -5.25 6.26 33.37
CA SER A 169 -5.34 6.36 31.92
C SER A 169 -5.88 7.73 31.48
N GLN A 170 -6.82 8.31 32.22
CA GLN A 170 -7.30 9.67 31.99
C GLN A 170 -6.19 10.71 32.24
N LEU A 171 -5.35 10.50 33.28
CA LEU A 171 -4.21 11.35 33.54
C LEU A 171 -3.14 11.22 32.44
N LEU A 172 -2.81 10.01 32.06
CA LEU A 172 -1.85 9.72 30.97
C LEU A 172 -2.38 10.21 29.61
N GLY A 173 -3.68 10.11 29.33
CA GLY A 173 -4.30 10.64 28.13
C GLY A 173 -4.19 12.15 27.96
N LYS A 174 -4.01 12.89 29.09
CA LYS A 174 -3.70 14.33 29.05
C LYS A 174 -2.25 14.61 28.62
N TYR A 175 -1.34 13.73 28.90
CA TYR A 175 0.08 13.83 28.48
C TYR A 175 0.27 13.31 27.05
N PHE A 176 -0.39 12.24 26.68
CA PHE A 176 -0.48 11.77 25.30
C PHE A 176 -1.72 12.44 24.68
N THR A 177 -1.54 13.54 23.98
CA THR A 177 -2.64 14.24 23.30
C THR A 177 -3.32 13.33 22.27
N CYS A 178 -4.19 12.42 22.75
CA CYS A 178 -4.94 11.48 21.91
C CYS A 178 -6.04 12.25 21.15
N LYS A 179 -5.63 13.04 20.19
CA LYS A 179 -6.52 13.70 19.26
C LYS A 179 -6.86 12.71 18.14
N ARG A 180 -8.06 12.83 17.60
CA ARG A 180 -8.48 12.05 16.42
C ARG A 180 -7.61 12.38 15.20
N THR A 181 -7.15 13.62 15.11
CA THR A 181 -6.30 14.11 14.02
C THR A 181 -4.99 14.65 14.56
N MET A 182 -3.93 14.52 13.79
CA MET A 182 -2.59 14.99 14.12
C MET A 182 -1.94 15.60 12.88
N GLU A 183 -1.10 16.59 13.06
CA GLU A 183 -0.21 17.07 12.01
C GLU A 183 0.89 16.03 11.78
N LEU A 184 0.97 15.47 10.60
CA LEU A 184 1.99 14.52 10.19
C LEU A 184 2.91 15.16 9.15
N ARG A 185 4.19 14.86 9.27
CA ARG A 185 5.21 15.37 8.35
C ARG A 185 5.00 14.79 6.95
N ASP A 186 5.13 15.65 5.95
CA ASP A 186 5.14 15.25 4.55
C ASP A 186 6.30 14.29 4.24
N ILE A 187 6.05 13.38 3.32
CA ILE A 187 7.07 12.53 2.73
C ILE A 187 7.59 13.22 1.47
N GLU A 188 8.72 13.91 1.58
CA GLU A 188 9.33 14.66 0.46
C GLU A 188 9.48 13.80 -0.82
N LEU A 189 9.73 12.50 -0.65
CA LEU A 189 9.87 11.58 -1.77
C LEU A 189 8.56 11.37 -2.55
N ASN A 190 7.39 11.54 -1.91
CA ASN A 190 6.11 11.50 -2.62
C ASN A 190 6.03 12.60 -3.68
N GLN A 191 6.48 13.80 -3.37
CA GLN A 191 6.54 14.91 -4.35
C GLN A 191 7.51 14.60 -5.49
N VAL A 192 8.64 13.94 -5.18
CA VAL A 192 9.58 13.49 -6.23
C VAL A 192 8.94 12.45 -7.15
N ILE A 193 8.22 11.47 -6.59
CA ILE A 193 7.53 10.45 -7.38
C ILE A 193 6.45 11.08 -8.26
N GLU A 194 5.61 11.92 -7.68
CA GLU A 194 4.55 12.65 -8.39
C GLU A 194 5.13 13.42 -9.58
N HIS A 195 6.14 14.24 -9.34
CA HIS A 195 6.80 15.01 -10.38
C HIS A 195 7.43 14.13 -11.47
N VAL A 196 8.07 13.03 -11.09
CA VAL A 196 8.62 12.07 -12.07
C VAL A 196 7.51 11.45 -12.90
N VAL A 197 6.38 11.10 -12.31
CA VAL A 197 5.23 10.53 -13.03
C VAL A 197 4.62 11.56 -13.99
N GLU A 198 4.49 12.83 -13.59
CA GLU A 198 4.01 13.92 -14.44
C GLU A 198 4.90 14.17 -15.66
N GLU A 199 6.21 13.90 -15.54
CA GLU A 199 7.17 14.05 -16.65
C GLU A 199 7.28 12.80 -17.55
N LEU A 200 6.60 11.70 -17.22
CA LEU A 200 6.61 10.52 -18.10
C LEU A 200 5.88 10.81 -19.41
N PRO A 201 6.33 10.19 -20.52
CA PRO A 201 5.65 10.36 -21.80
C PRO A 201 4.22 9.82 -21.73
N GLU A 202 3.26 10.62 -22.17
CA GLU A 202 1.87 10.17 -22.31
C GLU A 202 1.72 9.19 -23.48
N PRO A 203 0.77 8.25 -23.41
CA PRO A 203 0.43 7.37 -24.52
C PRO A 203 0.01 8.19 -25.74
N ASN A 204 0.81 8.12 -26.82
CA ASN A 204 0.48 8.79 -28.07
C ASN A 204 -0.39 7.88 -28.95
N PRO A 205 -1.67 8.21 -29.22
CA PRO A 205 -2.56 7.37 -30.04
C PRO A 205 -2.06 7.19 -31.47
N HIS A 206 -1.17 8.07 -31.98
CA HIS A 206 -0.58 7.99 -33.31
C HIS A 206 0.64 7.06 -33.38
N GLU A 207 1.20 6.65 -32.22
CA GLU A 207 2.36 5.74 -32.15
C GLU A 207 1.96 4.29 -31.80
N TRP A 208 0.73 3.93 -32.01
CA TRP A 208 0.25 2.58 -31.73
C TRP A 208 0.76 1.61 -32.80
N LEU A 209 1.59 0.67 -32.38
CA LEU A 209 1.89 -0.52 -33.17
C LEU A 209 0.83 -1.58 -32.86
N ASP A 210 0.20 -2.09 -33.88
CA ASP A 210 -0.86 -3.12 -33.77
C ASP A 210 -2.01 -2.71 -32.82
N GLY A 211 -2.33 -1.41 -32.73
CA GLY A 211 -3.40 -0.90 -31.89
C GLY A 211 -3.06 -0.78 -30.41
N ARG A 212 -1.77 -0.92 -30.02
CA ARG A 212 -1.32 -0.79 -28.63
C ARG A 212 -0.32 0.36 -28.47
N SER A 213 -0.44 1.10 -27.36
CA SER A 213 0.52 2.12 -26.99
C SER A 213 1.90 1.50 -26.69
N ARG A 214 2.97 2.24 -26.98
CA ARG A 214 4.35 1.88 -26.61
C ARG A 214 4.71 2.20 -25.18
N VAL A 215 3.91 3.00 -24.50
CA VAL A 215 4.08 3.35 -23.10
C VAL A 215 2.77 3.19 -22.35
N ALA A 216 2.85 2.86 -21.07
CA ALA A 216 1.72 2.78 -20.17
C ALA A 216 1.19 4.18 -19.83
N ASP A 217 -0.12 4.28 -19.57
CA ASP A 217 -0.71 5.47 -18.91
C ASP A 217 -0.39 5.39 -17.41
N VAL A 218 0.62 6.13 -16.96
CA VAL A 218 1.07 6.11 -15.57
C VAL A 218 0.52 7.31 -14.81
N LYS A 219 -0.12 7.06 -13.66
CA LYS A 219 -0.68 8.09 -12.78
C LYS A 219 -0.16 7.93 -11.36
N TYR A 220 0.05 9.04 -10.67
CA TYR A 220 0.36 9.05 -9.25
C TYR A 220 -0.92 9.17 -8.42
N ILE A 221 -0.95 8.50 -7.27
CA ILE A 221 -2.01 8.61 -6.26
C ILE A 221 -1.36 8.84 -4.91
N ASP A 222 -1.67 9.96 -4.24
CA ASP A 222 -1.28 10.18 -2.85
C ASP A 222 -2.29 9.52 -1.90
N PRO A 223 -1.94 8.43 -1.20
CA PRO A 223 -2.85 7.77 -0.28
C PRO A 223 -3.21 8.65 0.93
N ASN A 224 -2.42 9.70 1.18
CA ASN A 224 -2.63 10.61 2.29
C ASN A 224 -3.84 11.52 2.08
N GLU A 225 -4.26 11.77 0.85
CA GLU A 225 -5.47 12.55 0.55
C GLU A 225 -6.75 11.90 1.13
N ALA A 226 -6.73 10.58 1.32
CA ALA A 226 -7.85 9.87 1.94
C ALA A 226 -8.04 10.17 3.44
N ILE A 227 -6.97 10.56 4.13
CA ILE A 227 -6.93 10.67 5.59
C ILE A 227 -6.46 12.04 6.09
N CYS A 228 -5.93 12.90 5.22
CA CYS A 228 -5.35 14.18 5.60
C CYS A 228 -6.13 15.36 4.98
N VAL A 229 -6.37 16.39 5.78
CA VAL A 229 -6.94 17.66 5.34
C VAL A 229 -6.07 18.79 5.88
N ASN A 230 -5.52 19.64 5.01
CA ASN A 230 -4.66 20.77 5.38
C ASN A 230 -3.49 20.37 6.32
N GLY A 231 -2.83 19.26 6.04
CA GLY A 231 -1.71 18.76 6.84
C GLY A 231 -2.09 18.00 8.11
N HIS A 232 -3.34 18.04 8.52
CA HIS A 232 -3.86 17.29 9.67
C HIS A 232 -4.42 15.94 9.20
N CYS A 233 -3.81 14.87 9.64
CA CYS A 233 -4.18 13.51 9.24
C CYS A 233 -4.92 12.80 10.36
N GLU A 234 -5.90 11.99 10.00
CA GLU A 234 -6.56 11.11 10.94
C GLU A 234 -5.57 10.05 11.45
N ILE A 235 -5.54 9.86 12.76
CA ILE A 235 -4.79 8.78 13.41
C ILE A 235 -5.72 7.75 14.04
N LEU A 236 -7.00 8.09 14.16
CA LEU A 236 -8.07 7.21 14.60
C LEU A 236 -9.25 7.31 13.64
N VAL A 237 -9.78 6.18 13.20
CA VAL A 237 -11.05 6.05 12.48
C VAL A 237 -12.15 5.83 13.52
N GLY A 238 -13.25 6.59 13.41
CA GLY A 238 -14.30 6.56 14.43
C GLY A 238 -13.76 6.98 15.80
N ALA A 239 -14.19 6.29 16.85
CA ALA A 239 -13.81 6.64 18.22
C ALA A 239 -12.44 6.06 18.63
N TYR A 240 -12.06 4.86 18.14
CA TYR A 240 -10.97 4.11 18.76
C TYR A 240 -10.14 3.24 17.80
N VAL A 241 -10.41 3.18 16.51
CA VAL A 241 -9.68 2.32 15.57
C VAL A 241 -8.46 3.07 15.05
N PRO A 242 -7.22 2.63 15.36
CA PRO A 242 -6.03 3.27 14.82
C PRO A 242 -5.98 3.20 13.30
N VAL A 243 -5.58 4.30 12.65
CA VAL A 243 -5.32 4.32 11.20
C VAL A 243 -4.07 3.51 10.88
N PHE A 244 -3.05 3.58 11.74
CA PHE A 244 -1.80 2.85 11.57
C PHE A 244 -1.67 1.72 12.59
N GLN A 245 -1.10 0.59 12.19
CA GLN A 245 -0.85 -0.52 13.07
C GLN A 245 0.42 -0.34 13.90
N ASP A 246 1.47 0.21 13.30
CA ASP A 246 2.82 0.35 13.88
C ASP A 246 3.43 1.73 13.62
N GLY A 247 2.60 2.69 13.25
CA GLY A 247 3.03 4.03 12.84
C GLY A 247 3.44 4.15 11.37
N LEU A 248 3.56 3.03 10.65
CA LEU A 248 4.01 2.99 9.25
C LEU A 248 2.95 2.35 8.34
N HIS A 249 2.51 1.16 8.69
CA HIS A 249 1.54 0.39 7.90
C HIS A 249 0.11 0.76 8.32
N TYR A 250 -0.78 0.85 7.34
CA TYR A 250 -2.19 0.95 7.67
C TYR A 250 -2.68 -0.27 8.44
N SER A 251 -3.47 -0.01 9.48
CA SER A 251 -4.31 -1.04 10.08
C SER A 251 -5.44 -1.40 9.11
N TRP A 252 -6.15 -2.47 9.40
CA TRP A 252 -7.36 -2.80 8.64
C TRP A 252 -8.38 -1.64 8.63
N GLY A 253 -8.65 -1.00 9.78
CA GLY A 253 -9.56 0.14 9.84
C GLY A 253 -9.07 1.36 9.06
N GLY A 254 -7.74 1.63 9.07
CA GLY A 254 -7.14 2.69 8.27
C GLY A 254 -7.21 2.42 6.77
N SER A 255 -7.02 1.16 6.36
CA SER A 255 -7.07 0.78 4.95
C SER A 255 -8.47 0.94 4.34
N VAL A 256 -9.56 0.83 5.09
CA VAL A 256 -10.93 1.01 4.58
C VAL A 256 -11.11 2.35 3.86
N LYS A 257 -10.64 3.45 4.46
CA LYS A 257 -10.72 4.79 3.84
C LYS A 257 -9.81 4.92 2.63
N VAL A 258 -8.56 4.49 2.80
CA VAL A 258 -7.54 4.64 1.77
C VAL A 258 -7.86 3.78 0.55
N VAL A 259 -8.32 2.56 0.74
CA VAL A 259 -8.76 1.68 -0.36
C VAL A 259 -9.96 2.28 -1.08
N SER A 260 -10.96 2.84 -0.36
CA SER A 260 -12.08 3.53 -1.01
C SER A 260 -11.60 4.65 -1.93
N TYR A 261 -10.63 5.44 -1.47
CA TYR A 261 -10.04 6.51 -2.26
C TYR A 261 -9.29 5.95 -3.47
N ILE A 262 -8.40 4.98 -3.29
CA ILE A 262 -7.63 4.36 -4.38
C ILE A 262 -8.58 3.78 -5.45
N LEU A 263 -9.60 3.01 -5.04
CA LEU A 263 -10.56 2.40 -5.97
C LEU A 263 -11.31 3.46 -6.80
N SER A 264 -11.66 4.60 -6.18
CA SER A 264 -12.28 5.72 -6.90
C SER A 264 -11.35 6.31 -7.96
N GLN A 265 -10.04 6.41 -7.68
CA GLN A 265 -9.04 6.95 -8.60
C GLN A 265 -8.75 6.01 -9.78
N ILE A 266 -8.75 4.70 -9.53
CA ILE A 266 -8.50 3.70 -10.58
C ILE A 266 -9.74 3.30 -11.36
N GLY A 267 -10.92 3.80 -10.98
CA GLY A 267 -12.19 3.53 -11.66
C GLY A 267 -12.71 2.09 -11.45
N VAL A 268 -12.34 1.45 -10.34
CA VAL A 268 -12.85 0.13 -9.94
C VAL A 268 -14.05 0.31 -9.01
N GLU A 269 -15.10 -0.48 -9.22
CA GLU A 269 -16.25 -0.46 -8.33
C GLU A 269 -15.87 -0.78 -6.88
N GLN A 270 -16.44 -0.02 -5.95
CA GLN A 270 -16.07 -0.08 -4.54
C GLN A 270 -16.37 -1.44 -3.86
N GLY A 271 -17.18 -2.30 -4.48
CA GLY A 271 -17.65 -3.52 -3.81
C GLY A 271 -18.49 -3.21 -2.57
N ARG A 272 -18.49 -4.13 -1.61
CA ARG A 272 -19.15 -3.89 -0.31
C ARG A 272 -18.24 -3.04 0.58
N VAL A 273 -18.64 -1.82 0.88
CA VAL A 273 -17.95 -0.99 1.89
C VAL A 273 -18.50 -1.36 3.27
N ARG A 274 -17.64 -1.74 4.19
CA ARG A 274 -18.04 -2.00 5.57
C ARG A 274 -18.20 -0.65 6.29
N THR A 275 -19.45 -0.27 6.55
CA THR A 275 -19.82 1.00 7.20
C THR A 275 -19.86 0.93 8.74
N GLU A 276 -19.56 -0.23 9.32
CA GLU A 276 -19.75 -0.51 10.75
C GLU A 276 -18.89 0.33 11.71
N PHE A 277 -18.02 1.19 11.19
CA PHE A 277 -17.20 2.07 12.04
C PHE A 277 -17.86 3.44 12.34
N GLU A 278 -18.97 3.78 11.67
CA GLU A 278 -19.53 5.12 11.78
C GLU A 278 -20.51 5.31 12.94
N ASP A 279 -21.21 4.27 13.45
CA ASP A 279 -22.36 4.46 14.33
C ASP A 279 -22.53 3.53 15.54
N GLU A 280 -21.64 2.59 15.79
CA GLU A 280 -21.80 1.83 17.03
C GLU A 280 -21.21 2.61 18.22
N GLY A 281 -22.07 3.34 18.88
CA GLY A 281 -21.89 3.67 20.28
C GLY A 281 -21.76 2.35 21.07
N ILE A 282 -20.54 1.81 21.10
CA ILE A 282 -20.21 0.58 21.82
C ILE A 282 -20.64 0.80 23.27
N SER A 283 -21.65 0.05 23.69
CA SER A 283 -22.12 0.08 25.07
C SER A 283 -20.92 -0.25 26.00
N PRO A 284 -20.87 0.32 27.20
CA PRO A 284 -19.82 -0.01 28.16
C PRO A 284 -19.66 -1.51 28.45
N GLN A 285 -20.69 -2.32 28.20
CA GLN A 285 -20.68 -3.77 28.39
C GLN A 285 -20.00 -4.54 27.24
N ASP A 286 -19.99 -3.96 26.03
CA ASP A 286 -19.31 -4.58 24.87
C ASP A 286 -17.80 -4.32 24.89
N LYS A 287 -17.33 -3.36 25.70
CA LYS A 287 -15.90 -3.06 25.90
C LYS A 287 -15.08 -4.20 26.49
N ALA A 288 -15.73 -5.19 27.12
CA ALA A 288 -15.10 -6.33 27.79
C ALA A 288 -15.12 -7.61 26.95
N ASN A 289 -15.69 -7.59 25.75
CA ASN A 289 -15.83 -8.79 24.95
C ASN A 289 -14.58 -9.02 24.07
N PRO A 290 -13.80 -10.11 24.32
CA PRO A 290 -12.67 -10.48 23.47
C PRO A 290 -13.08 -10.90 22.04
N LEU A 291 -14.35 -10.80 21.67
CA LEU A 291 -14.93 -11.18 20.38
C LEU A 291 -14.72 -10.17 19.25
N TYR A 292 -13.99 -9.07 19.48
CA TYR A 292 -13.34 -8.36 18.37
C TYR A 292 -12.03 -9.03 17.92
N ALA A 293 -11.78 -10.26 18.36
CA ALA A 293 -10.94 -11.17 17.61
C ALA A 293 -11.66 -11.46 16.28
N PRO A 294 -11.04 -11.25 15.10
CA PRO A 294 -11.65 -11.53 13.82
C PRO A 294 -12.15 -12.97 13.84
N SER A 295 -13.41 -13.15 13.44
CA SER A 295 -13.94 -14.48 13.17
C SER A 295 -12.91 -15.22 12.34
N ALA A 296 -12.46 -16.37 12.81
CA ALA A 296 -11.55 -17.24 12.07
C ALA A 296 -12.23 -17.56 10.72
N HIS A 297 -11.84 -16.85 9.69
CA HIS A 297 -12.19 -17.22 8.33
C HIS A 297 -11.64 -18.64 8.11
N PRO A 298 -12.41 -19.56 7.57
CA PRO A 298 -11.92 -20.90 7.29
C PRO A 298 -10.71 -20.78 6.37
N LEU A 299 -9.59 -21.31 6.82
CA LEU A 299 -8.38 -21.44 6.05
C LEU A 299 -8.74 -22.05 4.69
N LEU A 300 -8.58 -21.31 3.62
CA LEU A 300 -8.58 -21.83 2.25
C LEU A 300 -7.49 -22.90 2.18
N ARG A 301 -7.88 -24.18 2.11
CA ARG A 301 -6.97 -25.27 1.75
C ARG A 301 -6.55 -25.01 0.31
N VAL A 302 -5.26 -24.79 0.15
CA VAL A 302 -4.60 -24.89 -1.15
C VAL A 302 -4.48 -26.38 -1.43
N GLU A 303 -5.18 -26.88 -2.44
CA GLU A 303 -4.83 -28.12 -3.14
C GLU A 303 -3.86 -27.83 -4.27
#